data_2cf7da324591a6efbbc350d51275c3cf
#
_entry.id   2cf7da324591a6efbbc350d51275c3cf
#
_cell.length_a   1.000
_cell.length_b   1.000
_cell.length_c   1.000
_cell.angle_alpha   90.00
_cell.angle_beta   90.00
_cell.angle_gamma   90.00
#
_symmetry.space_group_name_H-M   'P 1'
#
loop_
_entity.id
_entity.type
_entity.pdbx_description
1 polymer ?
#
loop_
_entity_poly.entity_id
_entity_poly.type
_entity_poly.pdbx_seq_one_letter_code
_entity_poly.pdbx_strand_id
1 'polypeptide(L)'
;MNKIQIIGAAMLAGAVVVGCSKEEAPENQVAENTVPAVEDNTPAIEVNGRVLTVGKLDTDVAKLIAAQSGRIPTNQLEYARQMFRNQLAQSFIVENSLVDAAKAAGYSVSDEDRKAREDEFLKSVAGQPDAPKSIDEFAAKFPLGKDRALAEFENGILIDKLLKDELAKNGTDYSAEAQKIIDNIVSNNTEAAKSGEIALAKIKEIQTKLADPAITNIPAAFAELAKTESACPSRSRGGDLGEFTHGQMVPEFDKVAFELPVGKISEPVKTQFGYHLVLVTKKIPVVEANGDTPAAPEKVQASHILIKTQEVREVPALEQVVESLKKRDERMKAGEFIQSIVKKTKITASDDFKHLLPKDEKEEAPLEPEAK
;
A
#
# COMPACT_ATOMS: atom_id res chain seq x y z
N MET A 1 14.08 13.35 -3.54
CA MET A 1 14.82 13.31 -2.26
C MET A 1 13.91 12.68 -1.22
N ASN A 2 13.86 11.37 -1.14
CA ASN A 2 13.21 10.65 -0.05
C ASN A 2 14.23 9.69 0.53
N LYS A 3 14.97 10.21 1.51
CA LYS A 3 16.02 9.48 2.22
C LYS A 3 15.37 8.54 3.23
N ILE A 4 15.95 7.39 3.32
CA ILE A 4 15.91 6.40 4.39
C ILE A 4 15.09 6.83 5.63
N GLN A 5 13.77 6.82 5.49
CA GLN A 5 12.82 6.92 6.60
C GLN A 5 12.52 5.51 7.12
N ILE A 6 13.56 4.69 7.39
CA ILE A 6 13.30 3.27 7.53
C ILE A 6 13.03 2.87 8.97
N ILE A 7 13.45 3.63 9.99
CA ILE A 7 13.21 3.20 11.38
C ILE A 7 12.77 4.33 12.31
N GLY A 8 13.40 5.50 12.30
CA GLY A 8 13.05 6.58 13.23
C GLY A 8 11.72 7.27 12.92
N ALA A 9 11.41 7.52 11.63
CA ALA A 9 10.16 8.18 11.24
C ALA A 9 8.97 7.22 11.16
N ALA A 10 9.17 5.92 10.91
CA ALA A 10 8.09 4.94 10.92
C ALA A 10 7.54 4.71 12.35
N MET A 11 8.37 4.84 13.38
CA MET A 11 7.91 4.74 14.77
C MET A 11 7.15 6.00 15.22
N LEU A 12 7.60 7.19 14.81
CA LEU A 12 6.92 8.45 15.09
C LEU A 12 5.69 8.66 14.17
N ALA A 13 5.75 8.24 12.91
CA ALA A 13 4.65 8.40 11.95
C ALA A 13 3.55 7.33 12.09
N GLY A 14 3.86 6.14 12.56
CA GLY A 14 2.85 5.09 12.83
C GLY A 14 1.84 5.48 13.91
N ALA A 15 2.16 6.44 14.77
CA ALA A 15 1.25 6.95 15.80
C ALA A 15 0.37 8.13 15.32
N VAL A 16 0.64 8.74 14.15
CA VAL A 16 0.00 10.02 13.74
C VAL A 16 -0.67 9.98 12.36
N VAL A 17 -0.45 8.94 11.54
CA VAL A 17 -1.12 8.89 10.23
C VAL A 17 -2.46 8.19 10.33
N VAL A 18 -3.49 8.94 10.71
CA VAL A 18 -4.87 8.61 10.36
C VAL A 18 -5.53 9.84 9.75
N GLY A 19 -5.94 9.66 8.49
CA GLY A 19 -6.58 10.67 7.69
C GLY A 19 -7.79 11.31 8.37
N CYS A 20 -7.87 12.62 8.23
CA CYS A 20 -9.03 13.42 8.60
C CYS A 20 -10.23 13.07 7.71
N SER A 21 -11.22 12.37 8.25
CA SER A 21 -12.60 12.54 7.86
C SER A 21 -13.22 13.52 8.86
N LYS A 22 -13.83 14.59 8.32
CA LYS A 22 -14.55 15.60 9.08
C LYS A 22 -15.77 14.95 9.76
N GLU A 23 -15.67 14.79 11.06
CA GLU A 23 -16.83 14.84 11.96
C GLU A 23 -16.37 15.57 13.21
N GLU A 24 -17.04 16.65 13.54
CA GLU A 24 -16.82 17.46 14.74
C GLU A 24 -17.08 16.58 15.98
N ALA A 25 -16.00 16.23 16.66
CA ALA A 25 -16.11 15.66 18.00
C ALA A 25 -16.32 16.81 19.00
N PRO A 26 -17.17 16.64 20.04
CA PRO A 26 -17.41 17.67 21.04
C PRO A 26 -16.12 18.00 21.78
N GLU A 27 -15.90 19.30 22.01
CA GLU A 27 -14.90 19.83 22.93
C GLU A 27 -15.01 19.11 24.26
N ASN A 28 -14.13 18.17 24.50
CA ASN A 28 -13.99 17.56 25.81
C ASN A 28 -12.56 17.77 26.30
N GLN A 29 -12.49 18.40 27.44
CA GLN A 29 -11.34 18.75 28.23
C GLN A 29 -10.24 17.70 28.13
N VAL A 30 -9.00 18.13 27.82
CA VAL A 30 -7.79 17.38 28.04
C VAL A 30 -7.63 17.18 29.56
N ALA A 31 -8.39 16.23 30.10
CA ALA A 31 -8.05 15.62 31.36
C ALA A 31 -6.73 14.89 31.11
N GLU A 32 -5.72 15.16 31.93
CA GLU A 32 -4.56 14.30 32.08
C GLU A 32 -5.07 12.86 32.32
N ASN A 33 -5.21 12.10 31.25
CA ASN A 33 -5.51 10.68 31.33
C ASN A 33 -4.26 9.98 31.88
N THR A 34 -4.09 10.05 33.19
CA THR A 34 -3.13 9.25 33.93
C THR A 34 -3.61 7.81 33.87
N VAL A 35 -3.21 7.10 32.80
CA VAL A 35 -3.28 5.64 32.80
C VAL A 35 -2.46 5.15 33.99
N PRO A 36 -3.05 4.47 34.98
CA PRO A 36 -2.30 4.00 36.13
C PRO A 36 -1.16 3.09 35.68
N ALA A 37 0.05 3.32 36.22
CA ALA A 37 1.20 2.48 35.91
C ALA A 37 0.92 1.06 36.41
N VAL A 38 1.18 0.07 35.55
CA VAL A 38 1.15 -1.34 35.95
C VAL A 38 2.46 -1.62 36.66
N GLU A 39 2.42 -1.88 37.99
CA GLU A 39 3.61 -2.20 38.82
C GLU A 39 3.99 -3.67 38.61
N ASP A 40 4.50 -4.02 37.44
CA ASP A 40 5.09 -5.34 37.16
C ASP A 40 6.53 -5.14 36.67
N ASN A 41 7.49 -5.42 37.58
CA ASN A 41 8.91 -5.28 37.33
C ASN A 41 9.52 -6.54 36.68
N THR A 42 8.71 -7.52 36.29
CA THR A 42 9.18 -8.72 35.59
C THR A 42 9.84 -8.31 34.26
N PRO A 43 11.08 -8.74 33.97
CA PRO A 43 11.70 -8.46 32.69
C PRO A 43 10.94 -9.10 31.53
N ALA A 44 10.48 -8.28 30.61
CA ALA A 44 9.92 -8.74 29.33
C ALA A 44 11.04 -8.99 28.30
N ILE A 45 11.95 -8.01 28.19
CA ILE A 45 13.10 -8.04 27.27
C ILE A 45 14.27 -7.33 27.93
N GLU A 46 15.47 -7.89 27.74
CA GLU A 46 16.73 -7.24 28.11
C GLU A 46 17.64 -7.17 26.87
N VAL A 47 18.21 -5.99 26.60
CA VAL A 47 19.17 -5.72 25.53
C VAL A 47 20.41 -5.07 26.13
N ASN A 48 21.54 -5.75 26.12
CA ASN A 48 22.82 -5.26 26.65
C ASN A 48 22.71 -4.69 28.08
N GLY A 49 21.88 -5.30 28.94
CA GLY A 49 21.64 -4.85 30.32
C GLY A 49 20.54 -3.79 30.50
N ARG A 50 19.96 -3.28 29.43
CA ARG A 50 18.74 -2.44 29.49
C ARG A 50 17.53 -3.31 29.54
N VAL A 51 16.66 -3.10 30.53
CA VAL A 51 15.46 -3.92 30.73
C VAL A 51 14.21 -3.16 30.39
N LEU A 52 13.38 -3.76 29.52
CA LEU A 52 11.97 -3.40 29.35
C LEU A 52 11.15 -4.34 30.22
N THR A 53 10.46 -3.80 31.22
CA THR A 53 9.60 -4.60 32.10
C THR A 53 8.20 -4.79 31.51
N VAL A 54 7.50 -5.84 31.95
CA VAL A 54 6.10 -6.12 31.54
C VAL A 54 5.21 -4.92 31.91
N GLY A 55 5.33 -4.39 33.15
CA GLY A 55 4.51 -3.26 33.57
C GLY A 55 4.75 -1.99 32.77
N LYS A 56 6.03 -1.69 32.40
CA LYS A 56 6.33 -0.55 31.54
C LYS A 56 5.73 -0.73 30.14
N LEU A 57 5.87 -1.93 29.58
CA LEU A 57 5.32 -2.27 28.27
C LEU A 57 3.79 -2.14 28.25
N ASP A 58 3.10 -2.71 29.24
CA ASP A 58 1.64 -2.67 29.32
C ASP A 58 1.11 -1.25 29.57
N THR A 59 1.84 -0.45 30.36
CA THR A 59 1.54 0.99 30.53
C THR A 59 1.64 1.75 29.22
N ASP A 60 2.71 1.53 28.45
CA ASP A 60 2.91 2.19 27.16
C ASP A 60 1.85 1.76 26.13
N VAL A 61 1.50 0.47 26.08
CA VAL A 61 0.40 -0.04 25.25
C VAL A 61 -0.94 0.60 25.62
N ALA A 62 -1.24 0.73 26.92
CA ALA A 62 -2.47 1.36 27.37
C ALA A 62 -2.55 2.83 26.93
N LYS A 63 -1.42 3.58 27.00
CA LYS A 63 -1.35 4.96 26.50
C LYS A 63 -1.59 5.06 24.98
N LEU A 64 -1.01 4.14 24.19
CA LEU A 64 -1.21 4.10 22.74
C LEU A 64 -2.67 3.80 22.37
N ILE A 65 -3.31 2.87 23.09
CA ILE A 65 -4.73 2.56 22.90
C ILE A 65 -5.60 3.76 23.27
N ALA A 66 -5.31 4.42 24.42
CA ALA A 66 -6.03 5.61 24.84
C ALA A 66 -5.91 6.76 23.83
N ALA A 67 -4.74 6.97 23.26
CA ALA A 67 -4.51 7.97 22.20
C ALA A 67 -5.30 7.68 20.91
N GLN A 68 -5.74 6.43 20.69
CA GLN A 68 -6.59 6.01 19.57
C GLN A 68 -8.04 5.74 20.00
N SER A 69 -8.46 6.30 21.13
CA SER A 69 -9.82 6.14 21.64
C SER A 69 -10.88 6.52 20.59
N GLY A 70 -11.88 5.64 20.44
CA GLY A 70 -12.95 5.81 19.43
C GLY A 70 -12.58 5.38 17.99
N ARG A 71 -11.29 5.05 17.71
CA ARG A 71 -10.85 4.58 16.38
C ARG A 71 -10.68 3.07 16.31
N ILE A 72 -10.42 2.42 17.45
CA ILE A 72 -10.29 0.96 17.53
C ILE A 72 -11.64 0.39 17.97
N PRO A 73 -12.29 -0.45 17.14
CA PRO A 73 -13.53 -1.13 17.53
C PRO A 73 -13.33 -1.99 18.79
N THR A 74 -14.34 -2.03 19.66
CA THR A 74 -14.25 -2.72 20.97
C THR A 74 -13.86 -4.21 20.81
N ASN A 75 -14.36 -4.87 19.76
CA ASN A 75 -14.04 -6.27 19.46
C ASN A 75 -12.62 -6.49 18.93
N GLN A 76 -11.85 -5.43 18.64
CA GLN A 76 -10.47 -5.49 18.16
C GLN A 76 -9.45 -5.01 19.22
N LEU A 77 -9.90 -4.56 20.39
CA LEU A 77 -9.02 -4.00 21.41
C LEU A 77 -7.95 -5.01 21.88
N GLU A 78 -8.29 -6.28 22.06
CA GLU A 78 -7.31 -7.29 22.49
C GLU A 78 -6.29 -7.57 21.38
N TYR A 79 -6.71 -7.65 20.14
CA TYR A 79 -5.81 -7.78 19.00
C TYR A 79 -4.86 -6.56 18.90
N ALA A 80 -5.39 -5.34 19.04
CA ALA A 80 -4.58 -4.12 19.04
C ALA A 80 -3.58 -4.10 20.20
N ARG A 81 -3.97 -4.58 21.39
CA ARG A 81 -3.08 -4.71 22.56
C ARG A 81 -1.89 -5.61 22.26
N GLN A 82 -2.13 -6.81 21.72
CA GLN A 82 -1.07 -7.74 21.36
C GLN A 82 -0.17 -7.20 20.25
N MET A 83 -0.75 -6.55 19.25
CA MET A 83 -0.01 -5.91 18.16
C MET A 83 0.93 -4.82 18.71
N PHE A 84 0.45 -3.91 19.57
CA PHE A 84 1.29 -2.86 20.16
C PHE A 84 2.35 -3.43 21.11
N ARG A 85 2.04 -4.48 21.88
CA ARG A 85 3.03 -5.17 22.72
C ARG A 85 4.20 -5.68 21.88
N ASN A 86 3.91 -6.42 20.80
CA ASN A 86 4.93 -6.95 19.91
C ASN A 86 5.72 -5.84 19.22
N GLN A 87 5.05 -4.79 18.77
CA GLN A 87 5.69 -3.66 18.09
C GLN A 87 6.65 -2.92 19.03
N LEU A 88 6.23 -2.57 20.25
CA LEU A 88 7.08 -1.89 21.22
C LEU A 88 8.25 -2.76 21.65
N ALA A 89 8.02 -4.06 21.85
CA ALA A 89 9.03 -5.03 22.21
C ALA A 89 10.10 -5.16 21.09
N GLN A 90 9.68 -5.31 19.86
CA GLN A 90 10.58 -5.37 18.70
C GLN A 90 11.34 -4.06 18.51
N SER A 91 10.65 -2.91 18.66
CA SER A 91 11.29 -1.60 18.60
C SER A 91 12.38 -1.46 19.66
N PHE A 92 12.11 -1.89 20.90
CA PHE A 92 13.08 -1.85 21.98
C PHE A 92 14.35 -2.65 21.65
N ILE A 93 14.19 -3.85 21.07
CA ILE A 93 15.33 -4.69 20.64
C ILE A 93 16.15 -3.96 19.58
N VAL A 94 15.51 -3.57 18.47
CA VAL A 94 16.19 -3.01 17.30
C VAL A 94 16.85 -1.67 17.64
N GLU A 95 16.11 -0.76 18.29
CA GLU A 95 16.59 0.58 18.64
C GLU A 95 17.82 0.50 19.54
N ASN A 96 17.74 -0.25 20.65
CA ASN A 96 18.87 -0.35 21.59
C ASN A 96 20.08 -1.03 20.96
N SER A 97 19.89 -2.05 20.13
CA SER A 97 20.99 -2.72 19.41
C SER A 97 21.71 -1.75 18.45
N LEU A 98 20.95 -0.96 17.69
CA LEU A 98 21.52 -0.02 16.72
C LEU A 98 22.16 1.18 17.38
N VAL A 99 21.56 1.73 18.45
CA VAL A 99 22.12 2.84 19.22
C VAL A 99 23.47 2.44 19.84
N ASP A 100 23.55 1.23 20.40
CA ASP A 100 24.82 0.73 20.95
C ASP A 100 25.88 0.54 19.88
N ALA A 101 25.50 -0.01 18.72
CA ALA A 101 26.39 -0.15 17.59
C ALA A 101 26.86 1.22 17.05
N ALA A 102 25.98 2.20 16.99
CA ALA A 102 26.33 3.56 16.57
C ALA A 102 27.30 4.23 17.56
N LYS A 103 27.04 4.12 18.86
CA LYS A 103 27.95 4.64 19.89
C LYS A 103 29.30 3.92 19.90
N ALA A 104 29.31 2.61 19.73
CA ALA A 104 30.55 1.82 19.62
C ALA A 104 31.38 2.19 18.37
N ALA A 105 30.71 2.60 17.27
CA ALA A 105 31.35 3.13 16.06
C ALA A 105 31.81 4.60 16.21
N GLY A 106 31.59 5.24 17.37
CA GLY A 106 32.04 6.61 17.66
C GLY A 106 31.07 7.71 17.23
N TYR A 107 29.84 7.38 16.83
CA TYR A 107 28.84 8.39 16.47
C TYR A 107 28.27 9.09 17.72
N SER A 108 28.06 10.39 17.60
CA SER A 108 27.42 11.25 18.59
C SER A 108 26.44 12.19 17.90
N VAL A 109 25.58 12.81 18.68
CA VAL A 109 24.60 13.80 18.21
C VAL A 109 25.10 15.20 18.52
N SER A 110 25.30 16.03 17.51
CA SER A 110 25.64 17.46 17.66
C SER A 110 24.37 18.32 17.63
N ASP A 111 24.50 19.60 17.94
CA ASP A 111 23.39 20.55 17.83
C ASP A 111 22.99 20.80 16.37
N GLU A 112 23.97 20.74 15.45
CA GLU A 112 23.67 20.81 14.02
C GLU A 112 22.86 19.61 13.54
N ASP A 113 23.16 18.41 14.04
CA ASP A 113 22.39 17.20 13.72
C ASP A 113 20.94 17.32 14.19
N ARG A 114 20.74 17.79 15.44
CA ARG A 114 19.41 18.00 16.02
C ARG A 114 18.61 18.98 15.16
N LYS A 115 19.23 20.12 14.85
CA LYS A 115 18.57 21.15 14.02
C LYS A 115 18.24 20.66 12.61
N ALA A 116 19.17 20.00 11.95
CA ALA A 116 18.94 19.43 10.62
C ALA A 116 17.79 18.41 10.62
N ARG A 117 17.73 17.56 11.63
CA ARG A 117 16.65 16.56 11.80
C ARG A 117 15.32 17.22 12.11
N GLU A 118 15.29 18.24 12.98
CA GLU A 118 14.09 19.00 13.28
C GLU A 118 13.55 19.70 12.04
N ASP A 119 14.41 20.39 11.26
CA ASP A 119 14.02 21.05 10.02
C ASP A 119 13.44 20.05 9.00
N GLU A 120 14.01 18.86 8.88
CA GLU A 120 13.49 17.80 8.01
C GLU A 120 12.14 17.28 8.49
N PHE A 121 11.99 17.04 9.79
CA PHE A 121 10.74 16.61 10.40
C PHE A 121 9.63 17.66 10.18
N LEU A 122 9.88 18.92 10.49
CA LEU A 122 8.90 19.99 10.33
C LEU A 122 8.48 20.17 8.86
N LYS A 123 9.40 20.02 7.91
CA LYS A 123 9.07 20.00 6.47
C LYS A 123 8.19 18.83 6.08
N SER A 124 8.40 17.66 6.69
CA SER A 124 7.63 16.44 6.38
C SER A 124 6.17 16.52 6.83
N VAL A 125 5.90 17.28 7.89
CA VAL A 125 4.55 17.47 8.45
C VAL A 125 3.91 18.80 8.03
N ALA A 126 4.64 19.68 7.34
CA ALA A 126 4.13 20.96 6.87
C ALA A 126 2.90 20.78 5.98
N GLY A 127 1.86 21.58 6.23
CA GLY A 127 0.58 21.49 5.51
C GLY A 127 -0.44 20.50 6.10
N GLN A 128 -0.08 19.75 7.14
CA GLN A 128 -1.07 18.98 7.90
C GLN A 128 -1.83 19.91 8.86
N PRO A 129 -3.14 19.65 9.11
CA PRO A 129 -3.87 20.32 10.18
C PRO A 129 -3.13 20.11 11.52
N ASP A 130 -2.95 21.18 12.29
CA ASP A 130 -2.28 21.15 13.60
C ASP A 130 -0.81 20.67 13.60
N ALA A 131 -0.10 20.85 12.47
CA ALA A 131 1.32 20.54 12.37
C ALA A 131 2.12 21.25 13.47
N PRO A 132 3.01 20.54 14.20
CA PRO A 132 3.83 21.12 15.25
C PRO A 132 4.83 22.12 14.63
N LYS A 133 5.15 23.17 15.40
CA LYS A 133 6.12 24.22 15.01
C LYS A 133 7.55 23.94 15.50
N SER A 134 7.71 22.96 16.38
CA SER A 134 8.99 22.50 16.90
C SER A 134 8.90 21.03 17.33
N ILE A 135 10.07 20.40 17.50
CA ILE A 135 10.13 19.04 18.06
C ILE A 135 9.62 19.01 19.51
N ASP A 136 9.82 20.08 20.27
CA ASP A 136 9.31 20.19 21.65
C ASP A 136 7.78 20.21 21.70
N GLU A 137 7.12 20.93 20.77
CA GLU A 137 5.66 20.93 20.66
C GLU A 137 5.12 19.55 20.27
N PHE A 138 5.78 18.87 19.32
CA PHE A 138 5.46 17.49 18.97
C PHE A 138 5.62 16.56 20.16
N ALA A 139 6.77 16.62 20.85
CA ALA A 139 7.10 15.77 21.97
C ALA A 139 6.13 15.95 23.16
N ALA A 140 5.64 17.16 23.39
CA ALA A 140 4.65 17.44 24.43
C ALA A 140 3.30 16.74 24.20
N LYS A 141 2.96 16.45 22.93
CA LYS A 141 1.73 15.74 22.53
C LYS A 141 1.95 14.23 22.34
N PHE A 142 3.18 13.75 22.52
CA PHE A 142 3.51 12.36 22.24
C PHE A 142 2.89 11.40 23.26
N PRO A 143 2.17 10.36 22.85
CA PRO A 143 1.42 9.49 23.78
C PRO A 143 2.27 8.83 24.85
N LEU A 144 3.52 8.49 24.55
CA LEU A 144 4.45 7.83 25.49
C LEU A 144 5.23 8.82 26.36
N GLY A 145 5.00 10.12 26.19
CA GLY A 145 5.59 11.20 26.99
C GLY A 145 6.75 11.92 26.29
N LYS A 146 6.99 13.16 26.72
CA LYS A 146 7.96 14.07 26.10
C LYS A 146 9.38 13.50 26.08
N ASP A 147 9.85 12.97 27.22
CA ASP A 147 11.22 12.45 27.34
C ASP A 147 11.47 11.27 26.40
N ARG A 148 10.46 10.40 26.23
CA ARG A 148 10.53 9.28 25.29
C ARG A 148 10.62 9.79 23.85
N ALA A 149 9.80 10.78 23.47
CA ALA A 149 9.82 11.35 22.12
C ALA A 149 11.18 11.97 21.80
N LEU A 150 11.76 12.73 22.72
CA LEU A 150 13.07 13.36 22.53
C LEU A 150 14.20 12.32 22.45
N ALA A 151 14.15 11.27 23.29
CA ALA A 151 15.11 10.18 23.24
C ALA A 151 15.04 9.42 21.89
N GLU A 152 13.85 9.10 21.39
CA GLU A 152 13.65 8.45 20.08
C GLU A 152 14.15 9.36 18.94
N PHE A 153 13.96 10.66 19.04
CA PHE A 153 14.46 11.63 18.07
C PHE A 153 15.99 11.61 17.99
N GLU A 154 16.69 11.65 19.14
CA GLU A 154 18.16 11.56 19.19
C GLU A 154 18.69 10.19 18.75
N ASN A 155 18.05 9.11 19.21
CA ASN A 155 18.41 7.75 18.78
C ASN A 155 18.26 7.57 17.27
N GLY A 156 17.22 8.16 16.67
CA GLY A 156 17.05 8.19 15.21
C GLY A 156 18.22 8.83 14.48
N ILE A 157 18.79 9.92 15.01
CA ILE A 157 19.97 10.59 14.42
C ILE A 157 21.20 9.65 14.44
N LEU A 158 21.44 8.97 15.57
CA LEU A 158 22.56 8.01 15.69
C LEU A 158 22.42 6.85 14.69
N ILE A 159 21.21 6.29 14.60
CA ILE A 159 20.89 5.18 13.71
C ILE A 159 21.06 5.61 12.25
N ASP A 160 20.56 6.80 11.88
CA ASP A 160 20.67 7.32 10.51
C ASP A 160 22.14 7.54 10.10
N LYS A 161 22.99 8.03 11.02
CA LYS A 161 24.43 8.16 10.75
C LYS A 161 25.09 6.80 10.49
N LEU A 162 24.80 5.81 11.34
CA LEU A 162 25.31 4.45 11.22
C LEU A 162 24.88 3.81 9.87
N LEU A 163 23.61 3.88 9.54
CA LEU A 163 23.07 3.31 8.30
C LEU A 163 23.57 4.03 7.06
N LYS A 164 23.68 5.35 7.10
CA LYS A 164 24.18 6.14 5.98
C LYS A 164 25.62 5.77 5.61
N ASP A 165 26.48 5.59 6.60
CA ASP A 165 27.87 5.21 6.35
C ASP A 165 27.99 3.78 5.84
N GLU A 166 27.14 2.86 6.33
CA GLU A 166 27.11 1.49 5.81
C GLU A 166 26.64 1.46 4.36
N LEU A 167 25.57 2.17 4.04
CA LEU A 167 25.01 2.22 2.68
C LEU A 167 25.90 3.00 1.70
N ALA A 168 26.69 3.97 2.18
CA ALA A 168 27.67 4.70 1.35
C ALA A 168 28.80 3.79 0.81
N LYS A 169 29.05 2.63 1.44
CA LYS A 169 30.01 1.63 0.95
C LYS A 169 29.53 0.95 -0.34
N ASN A 170 28.25 1.13 -0.69
CA ASN A 170 27.64 0.53 -1.88
C ASN A 170 27.87 1.42 -3.10
N GLY A 171 28.79 1.05 -3.97
CA GLY A 171 29.07 1.72 -5.25
C GLY A 171 28.42 1.04 -6.47
N THR A 172 27.31 0.31 -6.29
CA THR A 172 26.66 -0.44 -7.39
C THR A 172 26.10 0.51 -8.45
N ASP A 173 26.47 0.29 -9.71
CA ASP A 173 25.87 0.95 -10.87
C ASP A 173 24.67 0.12 -11.35
N TYR A 174 23.48 0.71 -11.31
CA TYR A 174 22.23 0.08 -11.71
C TYR A 174 21.83 0.38 -13.16
N SER A 175 22.62 1.14 -13.93
CA SER A 175 22.28 1.60 -15.27
C SER A 175 22.00 0.45 -16.24
N ALA A 176 22.81 -0.61 -16.21
CA ALA A 176 22.63 -1.77 -17.07
C ALA A 176 21.38 -2.60 -16.72
N GLU A 177 21.05 -2.75 -15.42
CA GLU A 177 19.82 -3.45 -14.98
C GLU A 177 18.59 -2.62 -15.33
N ALA A 178 18.63 -1.31 -15.11
CA ALA A 178 17.55 -0.40 -15.45
C ALA A 178 17.28 -0.40 -16.96
N GLN A 179 18.31 -0.39 -17.80
CA GLN A 179 18.15 -0.45 -19.25
C GLN A 179 17.48 -1.76 -19.68
N LYS A 180 17.84 -2.90 -19.11
CA LYS A 180 17.17 -4.19 -19.39
C LYS A 180 15.68 -4.16 -19.05
N ILE A 181 15.30 -3.51 -17.95
CA ILE A 181 13.89 -3.37 -17.56
C ILE A 181 13.15 -2.55 -18.61
N ILE A 182 13.73 -1.43 -19.05
CA ILE A 182 13.15 -0.57 -20.07
C ILE A 182 13.02 -1.32 -21.39
N ASP A 183 14.07 -2.00 -21.84
CA ASP A 183 14.07 -2.78 -23.09
C ASP A 183 12.98 -3.86 -23.09
N ASN A 184 12.76 -4.52 -21.95
CA ASN A 184 11.67 -5.47 -21.77
C ASN A 184 10.28 -4.80 -21.87
N ILE A 185 10.10 -3.61 -21.29
CA ILE A 185 8.85 -2.86 -21.40
C ILE A 185 8.59 -2.47 -22.87
N VAL A 186 9.60 -1.95 -23.55
CA VAL A 186 9.53 -1.58 -24.97
C VAL A 186 9.20 -2.79 -25.86
N SER A 187 9.85 -3.92 -25.61
CA SER A 187 9.57 -5.17 -26.33
C SER A 187 8.13 -5.64 -26.12
N ASN A 188 7.68 -5.67 -24.86
CA ASN A 188 6.30 -6.04 -24.52
C ASN A 188 5.26 -5.08 -25.13
N ASN A 189 5.57 -3.78 -25.17
CA ASN A 189 4.71 -2.79 -25.82
C ASN A 189 4.62 -3.02 -27.32
N THR A 190 5.69 -3.45 -27.97
CA THR A 190 5.69 -3.81 -29.40
C THR A 190 4.80 -5.01 -29.67
N GLU A 191 4.83 -6.03 -28.81
CA GLU A 191 3.96 -7.20 -28.89
C GLU A 191 2.49 -6.82 -28.59
N ALA A 192 2.27 -5.94 -27.62
CA ALA A 192 0.95 -5.43 -27.29
C ALA A 192 0.32 -4.65 -28.46
N ALA A 193 1.12 -3.84 -29.16
CA ALA A 193 0.67 -3.13 -30.37
C ALA A 193 0.24 -4.10 -31.47
N LYS A 194 1.05 -5.14 -31.77
CA LYS A 194 0.69 -6.20 -32.73
C LYS A 194 -0.58 -6.94 -32.32
N SER A 195 -0.70 -7.28 -31.02
CA SER A 195 -1.90 -7.89 -30.48
C SER A 195 -3.13 -6.98 -30.68
N GLY A 196 -2.95 -5.66 -30.55
CA GLY A 196 -3.98 -4.66 -30.81
C GLY A 196 -4.46 -4.66 -32.27
N GLU A 197 -3.54 -4.74 -33.21
CA GLU A 197 -3.88 -4.82 -34.67
C GLU A 197 -4.64 -6.10 -34.99
N ILE A 198 -4.19 -7.24 -34.46
CA ILE A 198 -4.86 -8.54 -34.67
C ILE A 198 -6.27 -8.50 -34.04
N ALA A 199 -6.42 -7.96 -32.86
CA ALA A 199 -7.71 -7.86 -32.17
C ALA A 199 -8.66 -6.93 -32.93
N LEU A 200 -8.18 -5.80 -33.47
CA LEU A 200 -8.97 -4.89 -34.29
C LEU A 200 -9.44 -5.56 -35.60
N ALA A 201 -8.55 -6.29 -36.23
CA ALA A 201 -8.92 -7.05 -37.44
C ALA A 201 -9.99 -8.09 -37.13
N LYS A 202 -9.82 -8.84 -36.03
CA LYS A 202 -10.78 -9.88 -35.62
C LYS A 202 -12.14 -9.31 -35.23
N ILE A 203 -12.20 -8.19 -34.51
CA ILE A 203 -13.47 -7.59 -34.11
C ILE A 203 -14.21 -7.01 -35.31
N LYS A 204 -13.50 -6.46 -36.33
CA LYS A 204 -14.07 -6.03 -37.59
C LYS A 204 -14.60 -7.19 -38.44
N GLU A 205 -13.92 -8.32 -38.44
CA GLU A 205 -14.43 -9.56 -39.09
C GLU A 205 -15.76 -9.98 -38.45
N ILE A 206 -15.86 -9.95 -37.12
CA ILE A 206 -17.10 -10.27 -36.42
C ILE A 206 -18.20 -9.26 -36.75
N GLN A 207 -17.88 -7.95 -36.77
CA GLN A 207 -18.82 -6.91 -37.18
C GLN A 207 -19.35 -7.15 -38.61
N THR A 208 -18.47 -7.50 -39.53
CA THR A 208 -18.84 -7.81 -40.93
C THR A 208 -19.78 -9.01 -41.00
N LYS A 209 -19.50 -10.08 -40.23
CA LYS A 209 -20.40 -11.25 -40.16
C LYS A 209 -21.79 -10.87 -39.66
N LEU A 210 -21.87 -9.97 -38.65
CA LEU A 210 -23.13 -9.50 -38.09
C LEU A 210 -23.90 -8.53 -39.01
N ALA A 211 -23.22 -7.95 -39.99
CA ALA A 211 -23.81 -7.07 -40.98
C ALA A 211 -24.39 -7.82 -42.21
N ASP A 212 -24.28 -9.16 -42.24
CA ASP A 212 -24.82 -9.98 -43.34
C ASP A 212 -26.36 -9.79 -43.46
N PRO A 213 -26.87 -9.37 -44.62
CA PRO A 213 -28.31 -9.18 -44.83
C PRO A 213 -29.17 -10.44 -44.60
N ALA A 214 -28.55 -11.63 -44.63
CA ALA A 214 -29.24 -12.89 -44.35
C ALA A 214 -29.57 -13.07 -42.85
N ILE A 215 -28.94 -12.29 -41.97
CA ILE A 215 -29.20 -12.33 -40.53
C ILE A 215 -30.47 -11.53 -40.22
N THR A 216 -31.56 -12.22 -39.95
CA THR A 216 -32.85 -11.64 -39.59
C THR A 216 -33.02 -11.41 -38.09
N ASN A 217 -32.21 -12.10 -37.26
CA ASN A 217 -32.24 -11.98 -35.80
C ASN A 217 -30.84 -11.62 -35.28
N ILE A 218 -30.55 -10.31 -35.25
CA ILE A 218 -29.26 -9.77 -34.78
C ILE A 218 -28.94 -10.18 -33.34
N PRO A 219 -29.85 -10.08 -32.34
CA PRO A 219 -29.53 -10.49 -30.98
C PRO A 219 -29.12 -11.96 -30.86
N ALA A 220 -29.78 -12.87 -31.56
CA ALA A 220 -29.43 -14.28 -31.54
C ALA A 220 -28.07 -14.54 -32.20
N ALA A 221 -27.80 -13.95 -33.36
CA ALA A 221 -26.51 -14.08 -34.05
C ALA A 221 -25.36 -13.47 -33.22
N PHE A 222 -25.60 -12.33 -32.57
CA PHE A 222 -24.64 -11.69 -31.68
C PHE A 222 -24.31 -12.60 -30.48
N ALA A 223 -25.33 -13.20 -29.86
CA ALA A 223 -25.15 -14.09 -28.74
C ALA A 223 -24.31 -15.35 -29.09
N GLU A 224 -24.53 -15.94 -30.27
CA GLU A 224 -23.74 -17.10 -30.74
C GLU A 224 -22.28 -16.72 -31.03
N LEU A 225 -22.03 -15.57 -31.65
CA LEU A 225 -20.67 -15.07 -31.86
C LEU A 225 -20.02 -14.69 -30.51
N ALA A 226 -20.76 -14.14 -29.58
CA ALA A 226 -20.24 -13.86 -28.21
C ALA A 226 -19.81 -15.14 -27.50
N LYS A 227 -20.57 -16.24 -27.61
CA LYS A 227 -20.22 -17.54 -27.00
C LYS A 227 -18.91 -18.11 -27.54
N THR A 228 -18.66 -17.96 -28.82
CA THR A 228 -17.53 -18.57 -29.53
C THR A 228 -16.30 -17.67 -29.56
N GLU A 229 -16.45 -16.38 -29.72
CA GLU A 229 -15.37 -15.45 -30.03
C GLU A 229 -15.00 -14.53 -28.86
N SER A 230 -15.92 -14.28 -27.90
CA SER A 230 -15.67 -13.34 -26.82
C SER A 230 -14.73 -13.90 -25.75
N ALA A 231 -13.76 -13.10 -25.35
CA ALA A 231 -12.86 -13.38 -24.24
C ALA A 231 -13.42 -12.97 -22.85
N CYS A 232 -14.62 -12.35 -22.81
CA CYS A 232 -15.27 -11.99 -21.55
C CYS A 232 -16.00 -13.18 -20.93
N PRO A 233 -16.02 -13.32 -19.57
CA PRO A 233 -16.84 -14.33 -18.90
C PRO A 233 -18.33 -14.31 -19.24
N SER A 234 -18.87 -13.12 -19.63
CA SER A 234 -20.26 -13.00 -20.10
C SER A 234 -20.57 -13.81 -21.36
N ARG A 235 -19.55 -14.32 -22.06
CA ARG A 235 -19.72 -15.20 -23.23
C ARG A 235 -20.67 -16.38 -22.98
N SER A 236 -20.65 -16.95 -21.75
CA SER A 236 -21.54 -18.05 -21.40
C SER A 236 -23.03 -17.69 -21.46
N ARG A 237 -23.34 -16.39 -21.34
CA ARG A 237 -24.68 -15.83 -21.48
C ARG A 237 -24.89 -15.07 -22.81
N GLY A 238 -24.11 -15.40 -23.84
CA GLY A 238 -24.19 -14.70 -25.14
C GLY A 238 -23.72 -13.25 -25.11
N GLY A 239 -22.81 -12.92 -24.18
CA GLY A 239 -22.28 -11.56 -24.01
C GLY A 239 -23.16 -10.64 -23.15
N ASP A 240 -24.31 -11.10 -22.63
CA ASP A 240 -25.24 -10.28 -21.85
C ASP A 240 -24.60 -9.79 -20.53
N LEU A 241 -24.62 -8.48 -20.35
CA LEU A 241 -24.10 -7.77 -19.16
C LEU A 241 -25.22 -7.45 -18.16
N GLY A 242 -26.50 -7.68 -18.53
CA GLY A 242 -27.63 -7.22 -17.77
C GLY A 242 -27.86 -5.71 -17.86
N GLU A 243 -28.66 -5.18 -16.92
CA GLU A 243 -28.92 -3.74 -16.82
C GLU A 243 -27.82 -3.07 -15.97
N PHE A 244 -27.36 -1.91 -16.43
CA PHE A 244 -26.38 -1.09 -15.71
C PHE A 244 -26.67 0.40 -15.88
N THR A 245 -26.14 1.21 -14.96
CA THR A 245 -26.21 2.66 -14.95
C THR A 245 -24.89 3.29 -15.38
N HIS A 246 -24.90 4.60 -15.66
CA HIS A 246 -23.65 5.35 -15.91
C HIS A 246 -22.60 5.13 -14.81
N GLY A 247 -21.34 5.01 -15.22
CA GLY A 247 -20.18 4.86 -14.34
C GLY A 247 -19.91 3.43 -13.85
N GLN A 248 -20.76 2.45 -14.17
CA GLN A 248 -20.52 1.04 -13.84
C GLN A 248 -19.60 0.33 -14.84
N MET A 249 -19.42 0.89 -16.02
CA MET A 249 -18.51 0.40 -17.04
C MET A 249 -17.35 1.38 -17.24
N VAL A 250 -16.30 0.94 -17.94
CA VAL A 250 -15.20 1.85 -18.32
C VAL A 250 -15.69 2.96 -19.23
N PRO A 251 -15.13 4.18 -19.12
CA PRO A 251 -15.72 5.38 -19.75
C PRO A 251 -16.01 5.26 -21.26
N GLU A 252 -15.12 4.63 -22.00
CA GLU A 252 -15.27 4.47 -23.45
C GLU A 252 -16.44 3.54 -23.81
N PHE A 253 -16.64 2.48 -23.01
CA PHE A 253 -17.75 1.55 -23.19
C PHE A 253 -19.07 2.19 -22.75
N ASP A 254 -19.06 2.84 -21.59
CA ASP A 254 -20.20 3.53 -20.99
C ASP A 254 -20.79 4.54 -21.98
N LYS A 255 -19.95 5.42 -22.51
CA LYS A 255 -20.35 6.42 -23.51
C LYS A 255 -21.07 5.77 -24.70
N VAL A 256 -20.48 4.74 -25.31
CA VAL A 256 -21.07 4.09 -26.47
C VAL A 256 -22.36 3.37 -26.13
N ALA A 257 -22.44 2.67 -25.01
CA ALA A 257 -23.64 1.94 -24.59
C ALA A 257 -24.85 2.87 -24.39
N PHE A 258 -24.65 4.06 -23.82
CA PHE A 258 -25.73 5.01 -23.58
C PHE A 258 -26.10 5.85 -24.83
N GLU A 259 -25.16 6.10 -25.75
CA GLU A 259 -25.44 6.83 -26.99
C GLU A 259 -26.06 5.93 -28.09
N LEU A 260 -25.72 4.64 -28.13
CA LEU A 260 -26.12 3.73 -29.20
C LEU A 260 -27.63 3.45 -29.16
N PRO A 261 -28.34 3.53 -30.34
CA PRO A 261 -29.75 3.16 -30.43
C PRO A 261 -29.97 1.66 -30.14
N VAL A 262 -31.15 1.35 -29.55
CA VAL A 262 -31.57 -0.05 -29.30
C VAL A 262 -31.60 -0.86 -30.61
N GLY A 263 -31.06 -2.08 -30.56
CA GLY A 263 -30.97 -3.00 -31.69
C GLY A 263 -29.83 -2.71 -32.67
N LYS A 264 -29.01 -1.70 -32.41
CA LYS A 264 -27.81 -1.40 -33.23
C LYS A 264 -26.56 -1.98 -32.58
N ILE A 265 -25.62 -2.36 -33.47
CA ILE A 265 -24.27 -2.78 -33.08
C ILE A 265 -23.35 -1.58 -33.23
N SER A 266 -22.45 -1.39 -32.27
CA SER A 266 -21.47 -0.31 -32.28
C SER A 266 -20.36 -0.53 -33.31
N GLU A 267 -19.65 0.53 -33.69
CA GLU A 267 -18.28 0.41 -34.17
C GLU A 267 -17.39 -0.24 -33.11
N PRO A 268 -16.21 -0.80 -33.47
CA PRO A 268 -15.25 -1.32 -32.51
C PRO A 268 -14.83 -0.28 -31.46
N VAL A 269 -15.15 -0.54 -30.22
CA VAL A 269 -14.82 0.34 -29.07
C VAL A 269 -13.53 -0.12 -28.43
N LYS A 270 -12.51 0.72 -28.42
CA LYS A 270 -11.23 0.44 -27.73
C LYS A 270 -11.35 0.79 -26.25
N THR A 271 -10.96 -0.13 -25.38
CA THR A 271 -10.80 0.08 -23.93
C THR A 271 -9.46 -0.50 -23.46
N GLN A 272 -9.12 -0.36 -22.20
CA GLN A 272 -7.95 -1.01 -21.60
C GLN A 272 -7.98 -2.55 -21.70
N PHE A 273 -9.15 -3.18 -21.85
CA PHE A 273 -9.29 -4.64 -21.94
C PHE A 273 -9.13 -5.17 -23.37
N GLY A 274 -9.30 -4.33 -24.39
CA GLY A 274 -9.29 -4.73 -25.76
C GLY A 274 -10.30 -3.98 -26.62
N TYR A 275 -10.74 -4.63 -27.70
CA TYR A 275 -11.78 -4.11 -28.59
C TYR A 275 -13.11 -4.79 -28.30
N HIS A 276 -14.16 -3.98 -28.22
CA HIS A 276 -15.54 -4.43 -27.99
C HIS A 276 -16.43 -4.12 -29.16
N LEU A 277 -17.39 -5.02 -29.44
CA LEU A 277 -18.64 -4.67 -30.08
C LEU A 277 -19.72 -4.66 -29.02
N VAL A 278 -20.59 -3.66 -29.07
CA VAL A 278 -21.70 -3.45 -28.15
C VAL A 278 -23.01 -3.54 -28.90
N LEU A 279 -23.96 -4.30 -28.35
CA LEU A 279 -25.34 -4.35 -28.82
C LEU A 279 -26.25 -3.93 -27.68
N VAL A 280 -26.90 -2.78 -27.80
CA VAL A 280 -27.90 -2.32 -26.82
C VAL A 280 -29.24 -3.02 -27.11
N THR A 281 -29.76 -3.73 -26.10
CA THR A 281 -31.03 -4.47 -26.24
C THR A 281 -32.21 -3.73 -25.63
N LYS A 282 -31.96 -2.84 -24.64
CA LYS A 282 -33.01 -2.07 -23.98
C LYS A 282 -32.43 -0.77 -23.37
N LYS A 283 -33.21 0.29 -23.41
CA LYS A 283 -32.97 1.53 -22.67
C LYS A 283 -34.13 1.77 -21.71
N ILE A 284 -33.80 2.11 -20.48
CA ILE A 284 -34.74 2.42 -19.40
C ILE A 284 -34.47 3.88 -19.02
N PRO A 285 -35.40 4.80 -19.35
CA PRO A 285 -35.19 6.22 -19.11
C PRO A 285 -35.14 6.55 -17.62
N VAL A 286 -34.61 7.73 -17.31
CA VAL A 286 -34.68 8.32 -15.95
C VAL A 286 -36.14 8.37 -15.50
N VAL A 287 -36.38 8.03 -14.25
CA VAL A 287 -37.66 8.23 -13.56
C VAL A 287 -37.45 9.36 -12.56
N GLU A 288 -38.19 10.46 -12.76
CA GLU A 288 -38.25 11.56 -11.77
C GLU A 288 -39.08 11.13 -10.56
N ALA A 289 -38.66 11.58 -9.35
CA ALA A 289 -39.44 11.33 -8.15
C ALA A 289 -40.83 12.02 -8.26
N ASN A 290 -41.89 11.24 -8.07
CA ASN A 290 -43.28 11.79 -8.08
C ASN A 290 -44.12 11.03 -7.07
N GLY A 291 -44.49 11.72 -5.96
CA GLY A 291 -45.28 11.14 -4.87
C GLY A 291 -44.55 9.91 -4.28
N ASP A 292 -45.22 8.75 -4.34
CA ASP A 292 -44.69 7.48 -3.81
C ASP A 292 -43.64 6.79 -4.73
N THR A 293 -43.38 7.33 -5.95
CA THR A 293 -42.44 6.76 -6.88
C THR A 293 -41.05 7.35 -6.62
N PRO A 294 -40.03 6.54 -6.19
CA PRO A 294 -38.66 7.02 -6.00
C PRO A 294 -38.01 7.34 -7.34
N ALA A 295 -37.10 8.30 -7.35
CA ALA A 295 -36.24 8.57 -8.52
C ALA A 295 -35.42 7.35 -8.87
N ALA A 296 -35.26 7.08 -10.17
CA ALA A 296 -34.37 6.03 -10.67
C ALA A 296 -33.52 6.56 -11.83
N PRO A 297 -32.21 6.25 -11.84
CA PRO A 297 -31.32 6.67 -12.92
C PRO A 297 -31.62 5.97 -14.24
N GLU A 298 -31.17 6.58 -15.34
CA GLU A 298 -31.16 5.91 -16.63
C GLU A 298 -30.38 4.59 -16.56
N LYS A 299 -30.91 3.54 -17.22
CA LYS A 299 -30.24 2.25 -17.35
C LYS A 299 -30.23 1.79 -18.80
N VAL A 300 -29.19 1.04 -19.11
CA VAL A 300 -29.04 0.34 -20.40
C VAL A 300 -28.86 -1.13 -20.13
N GLN A 301 -29.53 -1.98 -20.94
CA GLN A 301 -29.20 -3.39 -21.04
C GLN A 301 -28.47 -3.62 -22.35
N ALA A 302 -27.30 -4.25 -22.28
CA ALA A 302 -26.47 -4.48 -23.45
C ALA A 302 -25.77 -5.84 -23.38
N SER A 303 -25.44 -6.34 -24.58
CA SER A 303 -24.52 -7.46 -24.77
C SER A 303 -23.24 -6.96 -25.42
N HIS A 304 -22.12 -7.65 -25.16
CA HIS A 304 -20.85 -7.31 -25.80
C HIS A 304 -20.03 -8.53 -26.22
N ILE A 305 -19.18 -8.31 -27.21
CA ILE A 305 -18.11 -9.23 -27.62
C ILE A 305 -16.80 -8.52 -27.36
N LEU A 306 -15.88 -9.15 -26.61
CA LEU A 306 -14.55 -8.63 -26.29
C LEU A 306 -13.47 -9.47 -26.97
N ILE A 307 -12.62 -8.83 -27.78
CA ILE A 307 -11.34 -9.39 -28.21
C ILE A 307 -10.24 -8.70 -27.40
N LYS A 308 -9.62 -9.47 -26.48
CA LYS A 308 -8.58 -8.95 -25.58
C LYS A 308 -7.35 -8.46 -26.34
N THR A 309 -6.72 -7.42 -25.79
CA THR A 309 -5.39 -6.96 -26.19
C THR A 309 -4.48 -6.99 -24.94
N GLN A 310 -3.17 -7.01 -25.19
CA GLN A 310 -2.21 -6.76 -24.13
C GLN A 310 -2.18 -5.26 -23.83
N GLU A 311 -1.89 -4.93 -22.57
CA GLU A 311 -1.78 -3.55 -22.11
C GLU A 311 -0.44 -2.95 -22.56
N VAL A 312 -0.49 -1.74 -23.12
CA VAL A 312 0.70 -0.93 -23.37
C VAL A 312 1.03 -0.18 -22.10
N ARG A 313 2.26 -0.35 -21.57
CA ARG A 313 2.73 0.31 -20.37
C ARG A 313 3.50 1.58 -20.72
N GLU A 314 3.40 2.59 -19.88
CA GLU A 314 4.27 3.75 -19.98
C GLU A 314 5.74 3.32 -19.79
N VAL A 315 6.62 3.82 -20.66
CA VAL A 315 8.06 3.56 -20.55
C VAL A 315 8.65 4.62 -19.62
N PRO A 316 9.12 4.21 -18.41
CA PRO A 316 9.67 5.16 -17.47
C PRO A 316 11.04 5.69 -17.97
N ALA A 317 11.44 6.87 -17.49
CA ALA A 317 12.78 7.39 -17.73
C ALA A 317 13.85 6.50 -17.06
N LEU A 318 15.01 6.38 -17.68
CA LEU A 318 16.12 5.55 -17.16
C LEU A 318 16.49 5.92 -15.73
N GLU A 319 16.57 7.22 -15.44
CA GLU A 319 16.91 7.76 -14.12
C GLU A 319 15.90 7.34 -13.05
N GLN A 320 14.62 7.25 -13.40
CA GLN A 320 13.56 6.81 -12.48
C GLN A 320 13.71 5.33 -12.12
N VAL A 321 14.06 4.50 -13.10
CA VAL A 321 14.29 3.06 -12.89
C VAL A 321 15.54 2.85 -12.05
N VAL A 322 16.65 3.54 -12.38
CA VAL A 322 17.91 3.52 -11.61
C VAL A 322 17.65 3.91 -10.15
N GLU A 323 16.94 5.02 -9.91
CA GLU A 323 16.63 5.48 -8.55
C GLU A 323 15.75 4.48 -7.78
N SER A 324 14.81 3.83 -8.46
CA SER A 324 13.95 2.80 -7.83
C SER A 324 14.74 1.54 -7.46
N LEU A 325 15.67 1.10 -8.32
CA LEU A 325 16.55 -0.02 -8.05
C LEU A 325 17.48 0.27 -6.89
N LYS A 326 18.09 1.47 -6.88
CA LYS A 326 18.94 1.93 -5.80
C LYS A 326 18.21 1.95 -4.46
N LYS A 327 17.02 2.52 -4.40
CA LYS A 327 16.20 2.54 -3.17
C LYS A 327 15.80 1.13 -2.70
N ARG A 328 15.55 0.21 -3.62
CA ARG A 328 15.25 -1.19 -3.30
C ARG A 328 16.45 -1.87 -2.65
N ASP A 329 17.62 -1.72 -3.27
CA ASP A 329 18.88 -2.31 -2.79
C ASP A 329 19.31 -1.70 -1.44
N GLU A 330 19.26 -0.37 -1.30
CA GLU A 330 19.52 0.31 -0.03
C GLU A 330 18.63 -0.21 1.09
N ARG A 331 17.36 -0.47 0.81
CA ARG A 331 16.39 -1.02 1.78
C ARG A 331 16.74 -2.44 2.20
N MET A 332 17.12 -3.29 1.23
CA MET A 332 17.53 -4.67 1.51
C MET A 332 18.81 -4.70 2.35
N LYS A 333 19.84 -3.94 1.93
CA LYS A 333 21.12 -3.86 2.64
C LYS A 333 20.99 -3.27 4.04
N ALA A 334 20.16 -2.24 4.21
CA ALA A 334 19.85 -1.73 5.54
C ALA A 334 19.21 -2.81 6.41
N GLY A 335 18.24 -3.57 5.88
CA GLY A 335 17.61 -4.68 6.59
C GLY A 335 18.61 -5.77 7.01
N GLU A 336 19.47 -6.21 6.09
CA GLU A 336 20.52 -7.19 6.36
C GLU A 336 21.51 -6.69 7.40
N PHE A 337 21.94 -5.44 7.29
CA PHE A 337 22.86 -4.82 8.25
C PHE A 337 22.24 -4.73 9.65
N ILE A 338 20.98 -4.27 9.76
CA ILE A 338 20.23 -4.23 11.01
C ILE A 338 20.14 -5.62 11.64
N GLN A 339 19.77 -6.64 10.85
CA GLN A 339 19.69 -8.00 11.34
C GLN A 339 21.06 -8.51 11.81
N SER A 340 22.14 -8.16 11.11
CA SER A 340 23.50 -8.54 11.51
C SER A 340 23.92 -7.96 12.84
N ILE A 341 23.49 -6.72 13.16
CA ILE A 341 23.72 -6.07 14.44
C ILE A 341 22.89 -6.74 15.52
N VAL A 342 21.59 -6.94 15.30
CA VAL A 342 20.69 -7.57 16.27
C VAL A 342 21.13 -8.99 16.61
N LYS A 343 21.59 -9.79 15.62
CA LYS A 343 22.16 -11.13 15.86
C LYS A 343 23.40 -11.13 16.76
N LYS A 344 24.19 -10.06 16.75
CA LYS A 344 25.40 -9.90 17.60
C LYS A 344 25.10 -9.30 18.96
N THR A 345 23.93 -8.78 19.15
CA THR A 345 23.53 -8.11 20.40
C THR A 345 23.12 -9.15 21.45
N LYS A 346 23.52 -8.93 22.71
CA LYS A 346 23.07 -9.79 23.83
C LYS A 346 21.62 -9.45 24.19
N ILE A 347 20.72 -10.36 23.84
CA ILE A 347 19.28 -10.18 24.06
C ILE A 347 18.75 -11.36 24.86
N THR A 348 17.95 -11.08 25.89
CA THR A 348 17.13 -12.07 26.58
C THR A 348 15.67 -11.62 26.56
N ALA A 349 14.75 -12.57 26.48
CA ALA A 349 13.33 -12.30 26.43
C ALA A 349 12.54 -13.34 27.25
N SER A 350 11.46 -12.93 27.88
CA SER A 350 10.47 -13.83 28.47
C SER A 350 9.80 -14.70 27.41
N ASP A 351 9.11 -15.75 27.82
CA ASP A 351 8.47 -16.71 26.91
C ASP A 351 7.53 -16.05 25.89
N ASP A 352 6.82 -15.01 26.31
CA ASP A 352 5.90 -14.26 25.45
C ASP A 352 6.60 -13.58 24.26
N PHE A 353 7.89 -13.27 24.38
CA PHE A 353 8.64 -12.51 23.38
C PHE A 353 9.81 -13.29 22.75
N LYS A 354 9.99 -14.56 23.08
CA LYS A 354 11.04 -15.40 22.47
C LYS A 354 10.95 -15.46 20.93
N HIS A 355 9.74 -15.36 20.40
CA HIS A 355 9.50 -15.34 18.94
C HIS A 355 10.09 -14.12 18.24
N LEU A 356 10.45 -13.05 18.97
CA LEU A 356 11.09 -11.84 18.45
C LEU A 356 12.61 -11.93 18.40
N LEU A 357 13.20 -12.96 19.05
CA LEU A 357 14.65 -13.16 19.04
C LEU A 357 15.14 -13.62 17.67
N PRO A 358 16.38 -13.24 17.29
CA PRO A 358 17.00 -13.78 16.07
C PRO A 358 17.02 -15.31 16.13
N LYS A 359 16.57 -15.97 15.09
CA LYS A 359 16.68 -17.43 14.98
C LYS A 359 18.14 -17.81 14.76
N ASP A 360 18.60 -18.81 15.51
CA ASP A 360 19.91 -19.42 15.28
C ASP A 360 19.87 -20.22 13.98
N GLU A 361 20.87 -20.04 13.08
CA GLU A 361 20.98 -20.72 11.78
C GLU A 361 21.01 -22.26 11.87
N LYS A 362 21.04 -22.82 13.09
CA LYS A 362 21.03 -24.26 13.31
C LYS A 362 19.64 -24.89 13.37
N GLU A 363 18.56 -24.11 13.38
CA GLU A 363 17.17 -24.61 13.44
C GLU A 363 16.46 -24.69 12.09
N GLU A 364 17.06 -24.22 10.99
CA GLU A 364 16.54 -24.51 9.65
C GLU A 364 16.95 -25.92 9.24
N ALA A 365 16.17 -26.92 9.67
CA ALA A 365 16.22 -28.23 9.04
C ALA A 365 15.87 -28.07 7.55
N PRO A 366 16.61 -28.74 6.63
CA PRO A 366 16.28 -28.68 5.21
C PRO A 366 14.85 -29.17 5.02
N LEU A 367 14.02 -28.39 4.35
CA LEU A 367 12.73 -28.85 3.85
C LEU A 367 13.02 -30.09 2.98
N GLU A 368 12.68 -31.28 3.47
CA GLU A 368 12.68 -32.48 2.65
C GLU A 368 11.79 -32.23 1.43
N PRO A 369 12.25 -32.51 0.20
CA PRO A 369 11.40 -32.40 -0.97
C PRO A 369 10.26 -33.40 -0.85
N GLU A 370 9.03 -32.93 -0.81
CA GLU A 370 7.84 -33.79 -0.90
C GLU A 370 7.98 -34.69 -2.12
N ALA A 371 8.11 -35.99 -1.85
CA ALA A 371 8.10 -37.02 -2.86
C ALA A 371 6.76 -37.03 -3.59
N LYS A 372 6.85 -37.00 -4.92
CA LYS A 372 5.74 -37.09 -5.88
C LYS A 372 4.86 -38.33 -5.70
#